data_6b265bdb1827c0e067587af8a5b44fb9
#
_entry.id   6b265bdb1827c0e067587af8a5b44fb9
#
_cell.length_a   1.000
_cell.length_b   1.000
_cell.length_c   1.000
_cell.angle_alpha   90.00
_cell.angle_beta   90.00
_cell.angle_gamma   90.00
#
_symmetry.space_group_name_H-M   'P 1'
#
loop_
_entity.id
_entity.type
_entity.pdbx_description
1 polymer ?
#
loop_
_entity_poly.entity_id
_entity_poly.type
_entity_poly.pdbx_seq_one_letter_code
_entity_poly.pdbx_strand_id
1 'polypeptide(L)'
;KKPCNVCNGKGFVVKQMGSGMFIQIVQVACNTCNGVGKITTAACYACGGQGTKNEIKTIEIQLPHGIDDGQFLRLQGMGDFKNGNYGDLVVRIDLKPQDGFDKIGNHLVYNVYMNLDELKQGSFNVPHPDGMLNVKMPKKVDTSLPLRVKSKGFRLDTVGDLMINQYVRFDRD
;
A
#
# COMPACT_ATOMS: atom_id res chain seq x y z
N LYS A 1 -10.33 35.85 -8.14
CA LYS A 1 -11.71 35.69 -7.65
C LYS A 1 -12.20 37.02 -7.14
N LYS A 2 -13.34 37.51 -7.63
CA LYS A 2 -14.00 38.72 -7.13
C LYS A 2 -15.16 38.34 -6.20
N PRO A 3 -15.54 39.19 -5.24
CA PRO A 3 -16.73 38.95 -4.44
C PRO A 3 -17.96 38.84 -5.36
N CYS A 4 -18.88 37.97 -5.03
CA CYS A 4 -20.12 37.81 -5.79
C CYS A 4 -21.00 39.07 -5.60
N ASN A 5 -21.35 39.72 -6.68
CA ASN A 5 -22.14 40.95 -6.67
C ASN A 5 -23.55 40.75 -6.14
N VAL A 6 -24.12 39.54 -6.26
CA VAL A 6 -25.50 39.24 -5.83
C VAL A 6 -25.62 39.06 -4.32
N CYS A 7 -24.61 38.44 -3.67
CA CYS A 7 -24.59 38.23 -2.24
C CYS A 7 -23.53 39.07 -1.50
N ASN A 8 -22.87 39.97 -2.21
CA ASN A 8 -21.79 40.82 -1.66
C ASN A 8 -20.73 40.03 -0.87
N GLY A 9 -20.38 38.83 -1.41
CA GLY A 9 -19.38 37.94 -0.77
C GLY A 9 -19.90 37.04 0.35
N LYS A 10 -21.16 37.16 0.76
CA LYS A 10 -21.72 36.41 1.90
C LYS A 10 -21.99 34.94 1.61
N GLY A 11 -22.17 34.56 0.32
CA GLY A 11 -22.50 33.18 -0.06
C GLY A 11 -24.00 32.84 0.02
N PHE A 12 -24.80 33.63 0.68
CA PHE A 12 -26.23 33.44 0.81
C PHE A 12 -27.01 34.73 0.54
N VAL A 13 -28.27 34.60 0.13
CA VAL A 13 -29.22 35.67 -0.04
C VAL A 13 -30.42 35.45 0.87
N VAL A 14 -30.98 36.53 1.35
CA VAL A 14 -32.15 36.48 2.20
C VAL A 14 -33.39 36.57 1.33
N LYS A 15 -34.30 35.60 1.45
CA LYS A 15 -35.60 35.63 0.78
C LYS A 15 -36.71 35.64 1.80
N GLN A 16 -37.73 36.45 1.52
CA GLN A 16 -38.97 36.41 2.25
C GLN A 16 -39.87 35.36 1.64
N MET A 17 -40.31 34.41 2.43
CA MET A 17 -41.29 33.39 2.03
C MET A 17 -42.52 33.51 2.91
N GLY A 18 -43.67 33.52 2.28
CA GLY A 18 -44.98 33.64 2.96
C GLY A 18 -45.87 34.67 2.30
N SER A 19 -47.15 34.62 2.61
CA SER A 19 -48.17 35.55 2.13
C SER A 19 -49.03 35.98 3.33
N GLY A 20 -49.41 37.26 3.37
CA GLY A 20 -50.25 37.82 4.42
C GLY A 20 -49.52 38.01 5.75
N MET A 21 -50.11 37.57 6.85
CA MET A 21 -49.62 37.80 8.22
C MET A 21 -48.44 36.91 8.66
N PHE A 22 -48.02 35.93 7.82
CA PHE A 22 -46.91 35.00 8.11
C PHE A 22 -45.81 35.17 7.08
N ILE A 23 -44.87 36.05 7.37
CA ILE A 23 -43.66 36.24 6.55
C ILE A 23 -42.49 35.61 7.29
N GLN A 24 -41.86 34.60 6.69
CA GLN A 24 -40.61 34.03 7.19
C GLN A 24 -39.44 34.55 6.35
N ILE A 25 -38.38 34.93 7.05
CA ILE A 25 -37.12 35.32 6.43
C ILE A 25 -36.20 34.09 6.44
N VAL A 26 -35.91 33.57 5.25
CA VAL A 26 -35.02 32.41 5.11
C VAL A 26 -33.75 32.79 4.34
N GLN A 27 -32.63 32.25 4.79
CA GLN A 27 -31.36 32.35 4.11
C GLN A 27 -31.24 31.20 3.16
N VAL A 28 -31.05 31.49 1.86
CA VAL A 28 -30.84 30.49 0.83
C VAL A 28 -29.47 30.67 0.18
N ALA A 29 -28.82 29.58 -0.22
CA ALA A 29 -27.56 29.68 -0.93
C ALA A 29 -27.69 30.56 -2.17
N CYS A 30 -26.72 31.42 -2.40
CA CYS A 30 -26.70 32.31 -3.56
C CYS A 30 -26.49 31.49 -4.83
N ASN A 31 -27.46 31.45 -5.71
CA ASN A 31 -27.40 30.67 -6.96
C ASN A 31 -26.27 31.14 -7.90
N THR A 32 -25.87 32.41 -7.84
CA THR A 32 -24.84 32.96 -8.73
C THR A 32 -23.43 32.49 -8.37
N CYS A 33 -23.17 32.20 -7.11
CA CYS A 33 -21.86 31.71 -6.64
C CYS A 33 -21.96 30.33 -5.98
N ASN A 34 -23.12 29.69 -6.03
CA ASN A 34 -23.40 28.39 -5.40
C ASN A 34 -22.94 28.31 -3.93
N GLY A 35 -23.19 29.36 -3.18
CA GLY A 35 -22.85 29.42 -1.77
C GLY A 35 -21.40 29.84 -1.46
N VAL A 36 -20.52 29.94 -2.45
CA VAL A 36 -19.08 30.21 -2.25
C VAL A 36 -18.78 31.68 -1.93
N GLY A 37 -19.67 32.61 -2.20
CA GLY A 37 -19.49 34.05 -1.98
C GLY A 37 -18.53 34.75 -2.96
N LYS A 38 -17.84 34.03 -3.82
CA LYS A 38 -16.87 34.56 -4.81
C LYS A 38 -17.16 34.02 -6.20
N ILE A 39 -16.96 34.86 -7.22
CA ILE A 39 -17.12 34.52 -8.64
C ILE A 39 -15.75 34.48 -9.28
N THR A 40 -15.47 33.47 -10.08
CA THR A 40 -14.28 33.39 -10.89
C THR A 40 -14.52 34.18 -12.19
N THR A 41 -13.79 35.25 -12.40
CA THR A 41 -13.96 36.17 -13.55
C THR A 41 -13.20 35.71 -14.81
N ALA A 42 -12.29 34.75 -14.67
CA ALA A 42 -11.61 34.13 -15.80
C ALA A 42 -11.46 32.63 -15.53
N ALA A 43 -11.77 31.82 -16.52
CA ALA A 43 -11.48 30.40 -16.47
C ALA A 43 -9.95 30.21 -16.40
N CYS A 44 -9.48 29.47 -15.40
CA CYS A 44 -8.08 29.07 -15.32
C CYS A 44 -7.83 27.99 -16.35
N TYR A 45 -6.94 28.21 -17.31
CA TYR A 45 -6.61 27.21 -18.34
C TYR A 45 -6.10 25.90 -17.75
N ALA A 46 -5.47 25.93 -16.57
CA ALA A 46 -4.89 24.74 -15.94
C ALA A 46 -5.93 23.90 -15.13
N CYS A 47 -6.99 24.51 -14.59
CA CYS A 47 -7.92 23.79 -13.72
C CYS A 47 -9.41 24.08 -14.02
N GLY A 48 -9.73 24.82 -15.09
CA GLY A 48 -11.11 25.20 -15.43
C GLY A 48 -11.83 25.97 -14.32
N GLY A 49 -11.14 26.55 -13.36
CA GLY A 49 -11.73 27.26 -12.20
C GLY A 49 -11.88 26.41 -10.94
N GLN A 50 -11.56 25.13 -10.98
CA GLN A 50 -11.66 24.20 -9.83
C GLN A 50 -10.62 24.52 -8.73
N GLY A 51 -9.49 25.13 -9.09
CA GLY A 51 -8.42 25.49 -8.14
C GLY A 51 -7.42 24.35 -7.88
N THR A 52 -7.71 23.15 -8.39
CA THR A 52 -6.86 21.97 -8.36
C THR A 52 -6.76 21.36 -9.73
N LYS A 53 -5.68 20.68 -10.03
CA LYS A 53 -5.51 19.89 -11.25
C LYS A 53 -5.02 18.49 -10.87
N ASN A 54 -5.42 17.49 -11.63
CA ASN A 54 -4.89 16.15 -11.49
C ASN A 54 -3.51 16.08 -12.14
N GLU A 55 -2.55 15.53 -11.42
CA GLU A 55 -1.19 15.34 -11.88
C GLU A 55 -0.72 13.95 -11.45
N ILE A 56 -0.07 13.23 -12.36
CA ILE A 56 0.55 11.95 -12.04
C ILE A 56 1.94 12.26 -11.48
N LYS A 57 2.18 11.83 -10.25
CA LYS A 57 3.48 11.98 -9.58
C LYS A 57 4.02 10.61 -9.22
N THR A 58 5.24 10.33 -9.64
CA THR A 58 5.97 9.14 -9.20
C THR A 58 6.59 9.42 -7.84
N ILE A 59 6.35 8.55 -6.88
CA ILE A 59 6.89 8.65 -5.52
C ILE A 59 7.77 7.42 -5.30
N GLU A 60 9.02 7.66 -4.96
CA GLU A 60 9.95 6.60 -4.56
C GLU A 60 9.81 6.38 -3.06
N ILE A 61 9.56 5.14 -2.67
CA ILE A 61 9.37 4.74 -1.28
C ILE A 61 10.49 3.78 -0.90
N GLN A 62 11.28 4.15 0.09
CA GLN A 62 12.25 3.26 0.71
C GLN A 62 11.52 2.41 1.75
N LEU A 63 11.44 1.11 1.50
CA LEU A 63 10.85 0.17 2.44
C LEU A 63 11.86 -0.12 3.56
N PRO A 64 11.46 0.05 4.82
CA PRO A 64 12.32 -0.35 5.93
C PRO A 64 12.49 -1.87 5.97
N HIS A 65 13.61 -2.33 6.49
CA HIS A 65 13.79 -3.75 6.77
C HIS A 65 12.77 -4.21 7.83
N GLY A 66 12.21 -5.39 7.63
CA GLY A 66 11.26 -5.95 8.59
C GLY A 66 9.82 -5.47 8.40
N ILE A 67 9.49 -5.00 7.22
CA ILE A 67 8.10 -4.69 6.90
C ILE A 67 7.31 -5.98 6.75
N ASP A 68 6.16 -6.08 7.40
CA ASP A 68 5.30 -7.27 7.34
C ASP A 68 4.09 -7.05 6.43
N ASP A 69 3.42 -8.17 6.13
CA ASP A 69 2.20 -8.14 5.33
C ASP A 69 1.09 -7.34 6.02
N GLY A 70 0.34 -6.56 5.24
CA GLY A 70 -0.73 -5.72 5.73
C GLY A 70 -0.30 -4.46 6.47
N GLN A 71 0.99 -4.18 6.63
CA GLN A 71 1.48 -2.95 7.27
C GLN A 71 1.20 -1.72 6.42
N PHE A 72 1.00 -0.60 7.12
CA PHE A 72 0.75 0.70 6.49
C PHE A 72 1.94 1.63 6.66
N LEU A 73 2.34 2.26 5.56
CA LEU A 73 3.30 3.36 5.55
C LEU A 73 2.55 4.67 5.35
N ARG A 74 2.81 5.64 6.22
CA ARG A 74 2.26 6.98 6.11
C ARG A 74 3.31 7.95 5.59
N LEU A 75 3.04 8.54 4.44
CA LEU A 75 3.88 9.54 3.81
C LEU A 75 3.24 10.91 4.01
N GLN A 76 3.82 11.71 4.89
CA GLN A 76 3.27 13.02 5.26
C GLN A 76 3.29 13.99 4.09
N GLY A 77 2.16 14.69 3.87
CA GLY A 77 2.04 15.72 2.86
C GLY A 77 2.14 15.23 1.40
N MET A 78 2.06 13.92 1.16
CA MET A 78 2.12 13.33 -0.19
C MET A 78 0.76 12.88 -0.74
N GLY A 79 -0.32 13.12 -0.01
CA GLY A 79 -1.69 12.87 -0.44
C GLY A 79 -2.28 14.02 -1.26
N ASP A 80 -3.59 13.95 -1.43
CA ASP A 80 -4.33 14.94 -2.23
C ASP A 80 -4.30 16.34 -1.60
N PHE A 81 -4.28 17.35 -2.49
CA PHE A 81 -4.41 18.74 -2.08
C PHE A 81 -5.87 19.11 -1.85
N LYS A 82 -6.22 19.48 -0.63
CA LYS A 82 -7.57 19.89 -0.27
C LYS A 82 -7.54 21.04 0.75
N ASN A 83 -8.39 22.05 0.56
CA ASN A 83 -8.51 23.18 1.47
C ASN A 83 -7.20 23.95 1.76
N GLY A 84 -6.28 24.01 0.79
CA GLY A 84 -5.03 24.74 0.94
C GLY A 84 -3.85 23.92 1.46
N ASN A 85 -4.06 22.65 1.84
CA ASN A 85 -3.02 21.76 2.38
C ASN A 85 -2.99 20.42 1.65
N TYR A 86 -1.83 19.78 1.64
CA TYR A 86 -1.69 18.39 1.23
C TYR A 86 -2.05 17.46 2.39
N GLY A 87 -2.84 16.44 2.09
CA GLY A 87 -3.07 15.34 3.00
C GLY A 87 -1.89 14.38 3.05
N ASP A 88 -2.02 13.32 3.83
CA ASP A 88 -1.03 12.25 3.88
C ASP A 88 -1.42 11.12 2.91
N LEU A 89 -0.42 10.49 2.32
CA LEU A 89 -0.60 9.27 1.56
C LEU A 89 -0.38 8.07 2.48
N VAL A 90 -1.35 7.18 2.53
CA VAL A 90 -1.24 5.91 3.26
C VAL A 90 -1.11 4.78 2.26
N VAL A 91 -0.02 4.05 2.32
CA VAL A 91 0.29 2.92 1.45
C VAL A 91 0.22 1.65 2.27
N ARG A 92 -0.61 0.71 1.86
CA ARG A 92 -0.64 -0.64 2.42
C ARG A 92 0.34 -1.53 1.66
N ILE A 93 1.12 -2.28 2.40
CA ILE A 93 2.06 -3.25 1.85
C ILE A 93 1.41 -4.62 1.86
N ASP A 94 1.31 -5.23 0.70
CA ASP A 94 0.84 -6.60 0.55
C ASP A 94 2.01 -7.45 0.02
N LEU A 95 2.46 -8.42 0.83
CA LEU A 95 3.52 -9.34 0.44
C LEU A 95 2.94 -10.40 -0.49
N LYS A 96 3.53 -10.52 -1.67
CA LYS A 96 3.19 -11.63 -2.58
C LYS A 96 4.01 -12.86 -2.18
N PRO A 97 3.37 -14.04 -2.05
CA PRO A 97 4.11 -15.28 -1.88
C PRO A 97 5.04 -15.48 -3.06
N GLN A 98 6.28 -15.88 -2.78
CA GLN A 98 7.25 -16.27 -3.81
C GLN A 98 7.15 -17.78 -4.01
N ASP A 99 7.17 -18.24 -5.26
CA ASP A 99 7.02 -19.64 -5.61
C ASP A 99 7.97 -20.55 -4.81
N GLY A 100 7.39 -21.55 -4.14
CA GLY A 100 8.11 -22.52 -3.33
C GLY A 100 8.43 -22.07 -1.91
N PHE A 101 8.13 -20.82 -1.54
CA PHE A 101 8.35 -20.32 -0.17
C PHE A 101 7.02 -20.04 0.54
N ASP A 102 6.93 -20.56 1.77
CA ASP A 102 5.90 -20.20 2.73
C ASP A 102 6.51 -19.38 3.86
N LYS A 103 5.77 -18.41 4.38
CA LYS A 103 6.18 -17.59 5.52
C LYS A 103 5.44 -18.02 6.77
N ILE A 104 6.17 -18.38 7.82
CA ILE A 104 5.62 -18.72 9.14
C ILE A 104 6.29 -17.82 10.18
N GLY A 105 5.60 -16.76 10.59
CA GLY A 105 6.21 -15.71 11.43
C GLY A 105 7.40 -15.07 10.70
N ASN A 106 8.58 -15.10 11.30
CA ASN A 106 9.83 -14.66 10.70
C ASN A 106 10.63 -15.78 10.01
N HIS A 107 10.14 -17.02 10.03
CA HIS A 107 10.77 -18.13 9.33
C HIS A 107 10.27 -18.24 7.89
N LEU A 108 11.16 -18.63 6.99
CA LEU A 108 10.81 -19.06 5.64
C LEU A 108 10.79 -20.58 5.60
N VAL A 109 9.80 -21.14 4.94
CA VAL A 109 9.69 -22.58 4.70
C VAL A 109 9.81 -22.83 3.21
N TYR A 110 10.69 -23.72 2.81
CA TYR A 110 10.89 -24.12 1.43
C TYR A 110 10.72 -25.62 1.28
N ASN A 111 9.93 -26.03 0.28
CA ASN A 111 9.68 -27.43 0.01
C ASN A 111 10.56 -27.86 -1.17
N VAL A 112 11.49 -28.78 -0.93
CA VAL A 112 12.36 -29.34 -1.97
C VAL A 112 11.97 -30.79 -2.27
N TYR A 113 11.86 -31.09 -3.56
CA TYR A 113 11.61 -32.43 -4.07
C TYR A 113 12.90 -32.93 -4.72
N MET A 114 13.42 -34.03 -4.25
CA MET A 114 14.69 -34.60 -4.73
C MET A 114 14.57 -36.08 -4.95
N ASN A 115 15.39 -36.58 -5.85
CA ASN A 115 15.56 -38.02 -6.10
C ASN A 115 16.63 -38.61 -5.16
N LEU A 116 16.77 -39.96 -5.17
CA LEU A 116 17.72 -40.65 -4.31
C LEU A 116 19.19 -40.33 -4.66
N ASP A 117 19.48 -39.99 -5.89
CA ASP A 117 20.84 -39.68 -6.31
C ASP A 117 21.26 -38.27 -5.89
N GLU A 118 20.33 -37.32 -5.92
CA GLU A 118 20.54 -35.99 -5.36
C GLU A 118 20.77 -36.05 -3.83
N LEU A 119 20.06 -36.93 -3.13
CA LEU A 119 20.30 -37.19 -1.69
C LEU A 119 21.73 -37.70 -1.43
N LYS A 120 22.30 -38.51 -2.32
CA LYS A 120 23.66 -39.06 -2.17
C LYS A 120 24.75 -38.02 -2.44
N GLN A 121 24.47 -36.95 -3.18
CA GLN A 121 25.45 -35.89 -3.50
C GLN A 121 25.91 -35.09 -2.29
N GLY A 122 25.20 -35.17 -1.16
CA GLY A 122 25.61 -34.55 0.09
C GLY A 122 25.40 -33.03 0.18
N SER A 123 24.96 -32.39 -0.89
CA SER A 123 24.57 -30.97 -0.90
C SER A 123 23.62 -30.70 -2.06
N PHE A 124 22.79 -29.67 -1.90
CA PHE A 124 21.86 -29.21 -2.93
C PHE A 124 21.72 -27.69 -2.87
N ASN A 125 21.27 -27.10 -3.98
CA ASN A 125 21.09 -25.67 -4.08
C ASN A 125 19.61 -25.31 -3.85
N VAL A 126 19.40 -24.27 -3.02
CA VAL A 126 18.07 -23.72 -2.75
C VAL A 126 18.04 -22.28 -3.25
N PRO A 127 17.05 -21.90 -4.05
CA PRO A 127 16.84 -20.50 -4.39
C PRO A 127 16.52 -19.73 -3.09
N HIS A 128 17.05 -18.52 -2.97
CA HIS A 128 16.81 -17.64 -1.84
C HIS A 128 16.77 -16.20 -2.34
N PRO A 129 16.02 -15.27 -1.71
CA PRO A 129 16.01 -13.87 -2.10
C PRO A 129 17.40 -13.21 -2.21
N ASP A 130 18.35 -13.64 -1.38
CA ASP A 130 19.75 -13.16 -1.42
C ASP A 130 20.62 -13.88 -2.50
N GLY A 131 20.05 -14.81 -3.26
CA GLY A 131 20.77 -15.64 -4.25
C GLY A 131 20.71 -17.12 -3.93
N MET A 132 21.45 -17.95 -4.69
CA MET A 132 21.46 -19.40 -4.50
C MET A 132 22.22 -19.80 -3.24
N LEU A 133 21.58 -20.55 -2.35
CA LEU A 133 22.18 -21.12 -1.15
C LEU A 133 22.57 -22.58 -1.38
N ASN A 134 23.82 -22.92 -1.16
CA ASN A 134 24.27 -24.30 -1.13
C ASN A 134 24.08 -24.89 0.27
N VAL A 135 23.18 -25.86 0.40
CA VAL A 135 22.82 -26.48 1.67
C VAL A 135 23.45 -27.87 1.74
N LYS A 136 24.24 -28.11 2.79
CA LYS A 136 24.84 -29.42 3.02
C LYS A 136 23.84 -30.35 3.69
N MET A 137 23.78 -31.59 3.19
CA MET A 137 23.00 -32.64 3.79
C MET A 137 23.68 -33.22 5.02
N PRO A 138 22.96 -33.52 6.11
CA PRO A 138 23.53 -34.27 7.22
C PRO A 138 23.82 -35.72 6.79
N LYS A 139 24.79 -36.37 7.45
CA LYS A 139 25.15 -37.77 7.16
C LYS A 139 24.00 -38.75 7.39
N LYS A 140 23.09 -38.44 8.28
CA LYS A 140 21.83 -39.15 8.48
C LYS A 140 20.69 -38.22 8.08
N VAL A 141 20.03 -38.51 7.01
CA VAL A 141 18.89 -37.73 6.52
C VAL A 141 17.64 -38.25 7.16
N ASP A 142 16.97 -37.41 7.91
CA ASP A 142 15.61 -37.66 8.41
C ASP A 142 14.66 -36.69 7.70
N THR A 143 13.93 -37.21 6.72
CA THR A 143 13.00 -36.41 5.93
C THR A 143 11.74 -36.00 6.68
N SER A 144 11.53 -36.54 7.89
CA SER A 144 10.43 -36.12 8.76
C SER A 144 10.71 -34.78 9.46
N LEU A 145 11.97 -34.36 9.51
CA LEU A 145 12.37 -33.11 10.15
C LEU A 145 12.93 -32.13 9.09
N PRO A 146 12.50 -30.83 9.15
CA PRO A 146 13.04 -29.84 8.24
C PRO A 146 14.53 -29.56 8.54
N LEU A 147 15.31 -29.34 7.49
CA LEU A 147 16.67 -28.80 7.63
C LEU A 147 16.58 -27.31 7.96
N ARG A 148 17.24 -26.90 9.03
CA ARG A 148 17.28 -25.54 9.49
C ARG A 148 18.56 -24.83 9.06
N VAL A 149 18.41 -23.76 8.27
CA VAL A 149 19.49 -22.85 7.91
C VAL A 149 19.34 -21.56 8.71
N LYS A 150 20.25 -21.35 9.66
CA LYS A 150 20.16 -20.22 10.59
C LYS A 150 20.29 -18.87 9.88
N SER A 151 19.52 -17.89 10.38
CA SER A 151 19.56 -16.49 9.92
C SER A 151 19.32 -16.31 8.40
N LYS A 152 18.57 -17.21 7.80
CA LYS A 152 18.16 -17.18 6.38
C LYS A 152 16.65 -17.15 6.22
N GLY A 153 15.93 -16.72 7.25
CA GLY A 153 14.50 -16.44 7.20
C GLY A 153 14.20 -14.97 6.92
N PHE A 154 12.98 -14.61 7.12
CA PHE A 154 12.50 -13.24 6.97
C PHE A 154 13.03 -12.35 8.11
N ARG A 155 13.40 -11.12 7.80
CA ARG A 155 13.88 -10.15 8.78
C ARG A 155 12.71 -9.29 9.24
N LEU A 156 12.20 -9.57 10.44
CA LEU A 156 11.36 -8.65 11.20
C LEU A 156 12.22 -7.97 12.29
N ASP A 157 11.78 -7.92 13.54
CA ASP A 157 12.58 -7.45 14.68
C ASP A 157 13.82 -8.34 14.89
N THR A 158 13.66 -9.63 14.60
CA THR A 158 14.75 -10.62 14.59
C THR A 158 14.80 -11.33 13.25
N VAL A 159 16.00 -11.78 12.87
CA VAL A 159 16.15 -12.58 11.64
C VAL A 159 15.70 -14.01 11.93
N GLY A 160 14.74 -14.49 11.17
CA GLY A 160 14.27 -15.87 11.23
C GLY A 160 15.24 -16.83 10.56
N ASP A 161 14.86 -18.09 10.51
CA ASP A 161 15.62 -19.16 9.87
C ASP A 161 14.88 -19.64 8.61
N LEU A 162 15.62 -20.25 7.70
CA LEU A 162 15.05 -20.99 6.59
C LEU A 162 14.89 -22.46 6.99
N MET A 163 13.67 -22.95 6.89
CA MET A 163 13.29 -24.33 7.16
C MET A 163 13.05 -25.02 5.81
N ILE A 164 13.74 -26.12 5.55
CA ILE A 164 13.67 -26.83 4.29
C ILE A 164 13.04 -28.21 4.53
N ASN A 165 11.83 -28.38 4.03
CA ASN A 165 11.16 -29.68 4.01
C ASN A 165 11.65 -30.48 2.81
N GLN A 166 12.05 -31.73 3.04
CA GLN A 166 12.62 -32.62 2.06
C GLN A 166 11.61 -33.69 1.67
N TYR A 167 11.27 -33.76 0.41
CA TYR A 167 10.39 -34.79 -0.16
C TYR A 167 11.17 -35.63 -1.16
N VAL A 168 11.20 -36.94 -0.93
CA VAL A 168 11.85 -37.87 -1.87
C VAL A 168 10.84 -38.30 -2.91
N ARG A 169 11.18 -38.08 -4.18
CA ARG A 169 10.44 -38.62 -5.32
C ARG A 169 11.07 -39.94 -5.76
N PHE A 170 10.20 -40.92 -5.94
CA PHE A 170 10.55 -42.20 -6.60
C PHE A 170 10.03 -42.08 -8.03
N ASP A 171 10.91 -41.88 -8.96
CA ASP A 171 10.55 -41.96 -10.39
C ASP A 171 10.16 -43.42 -10.64
N ARG A 172 8.91 -43.66 -11.03
CA ARG A 172 8.49 -44.95 -11.58
C ARG A 172 8.81 -44.91 -13.08
N ASP A 173 9.74 -45.72 -13.51
CA ASP A 173 9.97 -46.02 -14.93
C ASP A 173 8.70 -46.53 -15.61
#